data_66efae7944bacc62c24df9b54804719e
#
_entry.id   66efae7944bacc62c24df9b54804719e
#
_cell.length_a   1.000
_cell.length_b   1.000
_cell.length_c   1.000
_cell.angle_alpha   90.00
_cell.angle_beta   90.00
_cell.angle_gamma   90.00
#
_symmetry.space_group_name_H-M   'P 1'
#
loop_
_entity.id
_entity.type
_entity.pdbx_description
1 polymer ?
#
loop_
_entity_poly.entity_id
_entity_poly.type
_entity_poly.pdbx_seq_one_letter_code
_entity_poly.pdbx_strand_id
1 'polypeptide(L)'
;GKLYDKWFKVVKAPKPKDTHMSWPKSNTKKKGNATHRCKSCHGWDYMGKDGAYASGSYKTGITGVRKYNGGDTADVIAIMNDKTHGYSGKMADDDMMALAMFVTKGQVDMDKYIDRKTKKAMGDVAKGKDYYNTLCINCHGAKGTLPKDMPLLGKLSNKNPWEMMHKILNGQPAEGMPGLRALPLQITADVNAYLQTLPKK
;
A
#
# COMPACT_ATOMS: atom_id res chain seq x y z
N GLY A 1 3.38 -1.79 7.66
CA GLY A 1 2.88 -1.45 6.33
C GLY A 1 3.84 -1.78 5.20
N LYS A 2 5.16 -1.61 5.36
CA LYS A 2 6.14 -1.96 4.31
C LYS A 2 6.11 -3.46 3.95
N LEU A 3 5.95 -4.35 4.92
CA LEU A 3 5.78 -5.80 4.69
C LEU A 3 4.53 -6.11 3.86
N TYR A 4 3.40 -5.49 4.17
CA TYR A 4 2.15 -5.61 3.41
C TYR A 4 2.32 -5.19 1.93
N ASP A 5 3.09 -4.13 1.70
CA ASP A 5 3.43 -3.69 0.34
C ASP A 5 4.32 -4.70 -0.38
N LYS A 6 5.50 -5.04 0.18
CA LYS A 6 6.49 -5.86 -0.52
C LYS A 6 7.44 -6.55 0.45
N TRP A 7 6.93 -7.55 1.17
CA TRP A 7 7.61 -8.26 2.23
C TRP A 7 9.03 -8.73 1.84
N PHE A 8 9.20 -9.38 0.70
CA PHE A 8 10.49 -9.94 0.29
C PHE A 8 11.60 -8.88 0.08
N LYS A 9 11.23 -7.61 -0.20
CA LYS A 9 12.19 -6.51 -0.21
C LYS A 9 12.58 -6.09 1.22
N VAL A 10 11.63 -6.10 2.14
CA VAL A 10 11.85 -5.68 3.53
C VAL A 10 12.75 -6.68 4.25
N VAL A 11 12.45 -7.97 4.15
CA VAL A 11 13.22 -9.04 4.81
C VAL A 11 14.45 -9.50 3.99
N LYS A 12 14.75 -8.79 2.87
CA LYS A 12 15.87 -9.13 1.96
C LYS A 12 15.84 -10.57 1.44
N ALA A 13 14.64 -11.16 1.32
CA ALA A 13 14.46 -12.48 0.75
C ALA A 13 14.60 -12.48 -0.78
N PRO A 14 14.93 -13.61 -1.40
CA PRO A 14 14.93 -13.75 -2.85
C PRO A 14 13.59 -13.33 -3.45
N LYS A 15 13.65 -12.56 -4.54
CA LYS A 15 12.46 -12.13 -5.26
C LYS A 15 11.75 -13.34 -5.86
N PRO A 16 10.47 -13.61 -5.51
CA PRO A 16 9.71 -14.72 -6.08
C PRO A 16 9.67 -14.65 -7.62
N LYS A 17 9.92 -15.77 -8.29
CA LYS A 17 9.91 -15.87 -9.75
C LYS A 17 8.55 -16.30 -10.28
N ASP A 18 7.95 -17.30 -9.63
CA ASP A 18 6.68 -17.90 -10.04
C ASP A 18 5.48 -17.08 -9.58
N THR A 19 4.35 -17.27 -10.24
CA THR A 19 3.08 -16.71 -9.81
C THR A 19 2.62 -17.41 -8.54
N HIS A 20 2.12 -16.64 -7.56
CA HIS A 20 1.65 -17.17 -6.27
C HIS A 20 0.55 -18.22 -6.50
N MET A 21 0.62 -19.34 -5.76
CA MET A 21 -0.29 -20.48 -5.94
C MET A 21 -1.78 -20.12 -5.84
N SER A 22 -2.12 -19.15 -5.00
CA SER A 22 -3.50 -18.67 -4.81
C SER A 22 -3.89 -17.52 -5.74
N TRP A 23 -3.00 -17.13 -6.66
CA TRP A 23 -3.37 -16.12 -7.65
C TRP A 23 -4.36 -16.71 -8.66
N PRO A 24 -5.54 -16.09 -8.89
CA PRO A 24 -6.55 -16.69 -9.74
C PRO A 24 -6.08 -16.78 -11.19
N LYS A 25 -6.25 -17.95 -11.79
CA LYS A 25 -5.88 -18.21 -13.22
C LYS A 25 -6.58 -17.26 -14.19
N SER A 26 -7.76 -16.74 -13.83
CA SER A 26 -8.51 -15.74 -14.60
C SER A 26 -7.81 -14.39 -14.72
N ASN A 27 -6.90 -14.05 -13.78
CA ASN A 27 -6.13 -12.81 -13.88
C ASN A 27 -4.78 -13.05 -14.56
N THR A 28 -4.74 -12.88 -15.86
CA THR A 28 -3.53 -13.00 -16.69
C THR A 28 -2.70 -11.71 -16.78
N LYS A 29 -3.20 -10.58 -16.19
CA LYS A 29 -2.56 -9.27 -16.26
C LYS A 29 -1.39 -9.10 -15.29
N LYS A 30 -1.30 -9.94 -14.27
CA LYS A 30 -0.19 -9.95 -13.30
C LYS A 30 0.35 -11.35 -13.13
N LYS A 31 1.67 -11.45 -12.96
CA LYS A 31 2.41 -12.71 -12.77
C LYS A 31 3.67 -12.48 -11.93
N GLY A 32 4.31 -13.59 -11.53
CA GLY A 32 5.59 -13.56 -10.80
C GLY A 32 5.49 -12.79 -9.47
N ASN A 33 6.55 -12.10 -9.10
CA ASN A 33 6.64 -11.41 -7.81
C ASN A 33 5.53 -10.40 -7.51
N ALA A 34 4.87 -9.86 -8.54
CA ALA A 34 3.75 -8.94 -8.35
C ALA A 34 2.56 -9.61 -7.63
N THR A 35 2.44 -10.92 -7.73
CA THR A 35 1.35 -11.72 -7.13
C THR A 35 1.63 -12.16 -5.69
N HIS A 36 2.87 -11.97 -5.21
CA HIS A 36 3.29 -12.34 -3.84
C HIS A 36 3.18 -11.19 -2.83
N ARG A 37 2.63 -10.08 -3.20
CA ARG A 37 2.48 -8.90 -2.33
C ARG A 37 1.07 -8.90 -1.74
N CYS A 38 0.94 -8.78 -0.43
CA CYS A 38 -0.37 -8.81 0.26
C CYS A 38 -1.35 -7.81 -0.36
N LYS A 39 -0.87 -6.60 -0.63
CA LYS A 39 -1.66 -5.55 -1.28
C LYS A 39 -2.18 -5.95 -2.67
N SER A 40 -1.54 -6.89 -3.36
CA SER A 40 -1.94 -7.27 -4.72
C SER A 40 -3.22 -8.08 -4.75
N CYS A 41 -3.48 -8.84 -3.70
CA CYS A 41 -4.71 -9.60 -3.49
C CYS A 41 -5.74 -8.79 -2.71
N HIS A 42 -5.29 -8.14 -1.62
CA HIS A 42 -6.18 -7.55 -0.62
C HIS A 42 -6.42 -6.04 -0.79
N GLY A 43 -5.78 -5.42 -1.79
CA GLY A 43 -5.94 -3.99 -2.10
C GLY A 43 -5.11 -3.07 -1.21
N TRP A 44 -4.85 -1.87 -1.71
CA TRP A 44 -4.23 -0.80 -0.93
C TRP A 44 -5.16 -0.23 0.14
N ASP A 45 -6.46 -0.35 -0.08
CA ASP A 45 -7.54 0.05 0.83
C ASP A 45 -8.01 -1.09 1.74
N TYR A 46 -7.33 -2.25 1.69
CA TYR A 46 -7.59 -3.44 2.50
C TYR A 46 -8.94 -4.12 2.22
N MET A 47 -9.65 -3.71 1.16
CA MET A 47 -11.00 -4.19 0.83
C MET A 47 -11.03 -5.26 -0.27
N GLY A 48 -9.90 -5.51 -0.96
CA GLY A 48 -9.81 -6.53 -2.00
C GLY A 48 -10.82 -6.32 -3.12
N LYS A 49 -11.60 -7.37 -3.39
CA LYS A 49 -12.66 -7.36 -4.43
C LYS A 49 -13.76 -6.31 -4.20
N ASP A 50 -13.95 -5.88 -2.97
CA ASP A 50 -15.02 -4.94 -2.58
C ASP A 50 -14.51 -3.48 -2.53
N GLY A 51 -13.25 -3.24 -2.89
CA GLY A 51 -12.59 -1.95 -2.85
C GLY A 51 -12.00 -1.50 -4.18
N ALA A 52 -10.84 -0.85 -4.10
CA ALA A 52 -10.12 -0.33 -5.26
C ALA A 52 -9.76 -1.41 -6.30
N TYR A 53 -9.77 -2.69 -5.92
CA TYR A 53 -9.49 -3.84 -6.78
C TYR A 53 -10.75 -4.60 -7.26
N ALA A 54 -11.93 -4.02 -7.10
CA ALA A 54 -13.16 -4.50 -7.75
C ALA A 54 -13.03 -4.52 -9.30
N SER A 55 -12.09 -3.72 -9.83
CA SER A 55 -11.80 -3.62 -11.27
C SER A 55 -10.30 -3.46 -11.54
N GLY A 56 -9.93 -3.41 -12.82
CA GLY A 56 -8.56 -3.14 -13.25
C GLY A 56 -7.64 -4.37 -13.24
N SER A 57 -6.31 -4.11 -13.33
CA SER A 57 -5.32 -5.18 -13.50
C SER A 57 -5.07 -6.04 -12.26
N TYR A 58 -5.56 -5.64 -11.11
CA TYR A 58 -5.50 -6.38 -9.84
C TYR A 58 -6.85 -6.96 -9.42
N LYS A 59 -7.85 -6.99 -10.30
CA LYS A 59 -9.11 -7.67 -10.01
C LYS A 59 -8.86 -9.18 -9.90
N THR A 60 -9.00 -9.72 -8.69
CA THR A 60 -8.76 -11.13 -8.39
C THR A 60 -9.99 -11.86 -7.86
N GLY A 61 -11.00 -11.13 -7.38
CA GLY A 61 -12.12 -11.71 -6.65
C GLY A 61 -11.77 -12.07 -5.19
N ILE A 62 -10.52 -11.84 -4.76
CA ILE A 62 -10.07 -12.14 -3.39
C ILE A 62 -10.60 -11.08 -2.43
N THR A 63 -11.08 -11.51 -1.26
CA THR A 63 -11.58 -10.61 -0.20
C THR A 63 -10.47 -9.77 0.41
N GLY A 64 -10.82 -8.60 0.93
CA GLY A 64 -9.90 -7.77 1.71
C GLY A 64 -9.59 -8.33 3.09
N VAL A 65 -8.68 -7.65 3.79
CA VAL A 65 -8.27 -7.98 5.16
C VAL A 65 -8.91 -7.07 6.21
N ARG A 66 -9.80 -6.17 5.81
CA ARG A 66 -10.40 -5.16 6.70
C ARG A 66 -11.17 -5.77 7.87
N LYS A 67 -11.77 -6.94 7.68
CA LYS A 67 -12.49 -7.68 8.72
C LYS A 67 -11.61 -8.11 9.90
N TYR A 68 -10.29 -8.17 9.71
CA TYR A 68 -9.34 -8.52 10.78
C TYR A 68 -8.89 -7.33 11.61
N ASN A 69 -9.34 -6.11 11.27
CA ASN A 69 -9.03 -4.93 12.06
C ASN A 69 -9.66 -5.03 13.45
N GLY A 70 -8.85 -4.90 14.50
CA GLY A 70 -9.26 -5.13 15.90
C GLY A 70 -9.20 -6.60 16.34
N GLY A 71 -8.87 -7.54 15.43
CA GLY A 71 -8.79 -8.96 15.73
C GLY A 71 -7.47 -9.41 16.38
N ASP A 72 -7.33 -10.72 16.58
CA ASP A 72 -6.13 -11.33 17.14
C ASP A 72 -5.02 -11.49 16.09
N THR A 73 -3.80 -11.18 16.48
CA THR A 73 -2.62 -11.39 15.66
C THR A 73 -2.32 -12.86 15.42
N ALA A 74 -2.63 -13.73 16.38
CA ALA A 74 -2.41 -15.17 16.25
C ALA A 74 -3.24 -15.79 15.12
N ASP A 75 -4.50 -15.38 14.98
CA ASP A 75 -5.36 -15.81 13.88
C ASP A 75 -4.79 -15.41 12.53
N VAL A 76 -4.30 -14.17 12.42
CA VAL A 76 -3.69 -13.68 11.18
C VAL A 76 -2.40 -14.42 10.86
N ILE A 77 -1.56 -14.72 11.85
CA ILE A 77 -0.34 -15.52 11.67
C ILE A 77 -0.69 -16.94 11.20
N ALA A 78 -1.69 -17.58 11.81
CA ALA A 78 -2.14 -18.90 11.40
C ALA A 78 -2.60 -18.91 9.93
N ILE A 79 -3.37 -17.91 9.51
CA ILE A 79 -3.82 -17.75 8.12
C ILE A 79 -2.64 -17.52 7.19
N MET A 80 -1.68 -16.68 7.55
CA MET A 80 -0.50 -16.44 6.70
C MET A 80 0.35 -17.69 6.51
N ASN A 81 0.36 -18.59 7.49
CA ASN A 81 1.11 -19.84 7.46
C ASN A 81 0.33 -21.02 6.86
N ASP A 82 -0.95 -20.83 6.54
CA ASP A 82 -1.76 -21.89 5.94
C ASP A 82 -1.30 -22.23 4.50
N LYS A 83 -1.84 -23.34 3.97
CA LYS A 83 -1.52 -23.79 2.60
C LYS A 83 -1.96 -22.82 1.50
N THR A 84 -2.88 -21.89 1.78
CA THR A 84 -3.35 -20.88 0.83
C THR A 84 -2.36 -19.75 0.67
N HIS A 85 -1.75 -19.31 1.78
CA HIS A 85 -0.78 -18.22 1.79
C HIS A 85 0.67 -18.72 1.72
N GLY A 86 0.99 -19.80 2.43
CA GLY A 86 2.28 -20.48 2.34
C GLY A 86 3.48 -19.62 2.76
N TYR A 87 3.32 -18.80 3.81
CA TYR A 87 4.42 -17.94 4.31
C TYR A 87 5.27 -18.60 5.40
N SER A 88 4.93 -19.81 5.85
CA SER A 88 5.74 -20.55 6.81
C SER A 88 7.21 -20.64 6.35
N GLY A 89 8.12 -20.25 7.23
CA GLY A 89 9.58 -20.24 6.96
C GLY A 89 10.07 -19.18 5.98
N LYS A 90 9.21 -18.27 5.47
CA LYS A 90 9.60 -17.22 4.52
C LYS A 90 9.94 -15.88 5.16
N MET A 91 9.54 -15.69 6.40
CA MET A 91 9.80 -14.50 7.21
C MET A 91 10.18 -14.94 8.62
N ALA A 92 10.99 -14.14 9.31
CA ALA A 92 11.22 -14.33 10.74
C ALA A 92 9.95 -14.09 11.54
N ASP A 93 9.85 -14.65 12.74
CA ASP A 93 8.65 -14.52 13.60
C ASP A 93 8.32 -13.06 13.93
N ASP A 94 9.33 -12.22 14.16
CA ASP A 94 9.14 -10.79 14.40
C ASP A 94 8.54 -10.07 13.18
N ASP A 95 8.97 -10.40 11.97
CA ASP A 95 8.42 -9.84 10.74
C ASP A 95 6.98 -10.33 10.51
N MET A 96 6.71 -11.59 10.80
CA MET A 96 5.38 -12.18 10.73
C MET A 96 4.45 -11.50 11.75
N MET A 97 4.90 -11.32 12.99
CA MET A 97 4.17 -10.58 14.02
C MET A 97 3.93 -9.14 13.62
N ALA A 98 4.94 -8.43 13.11
CA ALA A 98 4.80 -7.05 12.66
C ALA A 98 3.79 -6.91 11.50
N LEU A 99 3.74 -7.89 10.59
CA LEU A 99 2.73 -7.92 9.53
C LEU A 99 1.34 -8.21 10.07
N ALA A 100 1.20 -9.14 11.00
CA ALA A 100 -0.08 -9.44 11.68
C ALA A 100 -0.59 -8.23 12.47
N MET A 101 0.27 -7.54 13.20
CA MET A 101 -0.06 -6.28 13.89
C MET A 101 -0.50 -5.19 12.90
N PHE A 102 0.11 -5.12 11.73
CA PHE A 102 -0.36 -4.19 10.70
C PHE A 102 -1.77 -4.55 10.22
N VAL A 103 -2.05 -5.82 10.01
CA VAL A 103 -3.38 -6.29 9.56
C VAL A 103 -4.46 -6.10 10.64
N THR A 104 -4.10 -6.26 11.92
CA THR A 104 -5.08 -6.16 13.04
C THR A 104 -5.21 -4.75 13.62
N LYS A 105 -4.15 -3.92 13.59
CA LYS A 105 -4.12 -2.62 14.27
C LYS A 105 -3.61 -1.47 13.39
N GLY A 106 -2.97 -1.77 12.27
CA GLY A 106 -2.32 -0.78 11.42
C GLY A 106 -3.13 -0.34 10.21
N GLN A 107 -4.31 -0.87 10.00
CA GLN A 107 -5.19 -0.45 8.89
C GLN A 107 -5.77 0.94 9.14
N VAL A 108 -5.97 1.68 8.07
CA VAL A 108 -6.63 2.99 8.09
C VAL A 108 -7.91 2.91 7.29
N ASP A 109 -8.97 3.49 7.81
CA ASP A 109 -10.20 3.70 7.04
C ASP A 109 -9.96 4.82 6.01
N MET A 110 -9.52 4.42 4.82
CA MET A 110 -9.15 5.37 3.78
C MET A 110 -10.36 6.09 3.16
N ASP A 111 -11.59 5.59 3.37
CA ASP A 111 -12.81 6.24 2.88
C ASP A 111 -13.11 7.55 3.63
N LYS A 112 -12.50 7.75 4.81
CA LYS A 112 -12.53 9.05 5.52
C LYS A 112 -11.65 10.11 4.88
N TYR A 113 -10.74 9.73 3.97
CA TYR A 113 -9.72 10.62 3.41
C TYR A 113 -9.66 10.61 1.89
N ILE A 114 -10.37 9.71 1.24
CA ILE A 114 -10.41 9.56 -0.22
C ILE A 114 -11.85 9.30 -0.64
N ASP A 115 -12.39 10.19 -1.46
CA ASP A 115 -13.65 9.93 -2.14
C ASP A 115 -13.47 8.80 -3.16
N ARG A 116 -14.13 7.69 -2.91
CA ARG A 116 -13.97 6.46 -3.72
C ARG A 116 -14.46 6.63 -5.15
N LYS A 117 -15.51 7.44 -5.35
CA LYS A 117 -16.13 7.66 -6.66
C LYS A 117 -15.25 8.52 -7.56
N THR A 118 -14.73 9.61 -7.01
CA THR A 118 -13.92 10.59 -7.76
C THR A 118 -12.42 10.33 -7.68
N LYS A 119 -11.98 9.49 -6.74
CA LYS A 119 -10.57 9.25 -6.37
C LYS A 119 -9.86 10.51 -5.87
N LYS A 120 -10.60 11.48 -5.37
CA LYS A 120 -10.03 12.69 -4.80
C LYS A 120 -9.67 12.48 -3.33
N ALA A 121 -8.47 12.90 -2.97
CA ALA A 121 -8.10 13.02 -1.57
C ALA A 121 -8.87 14.19 -0.94
N MET A 122 -9.47 13.93 0.22
CA MET A 122 -10.28 14.91 0.98
C MET A 122 -9.35 15.64 1.97
N GLY A 123 -8.38 16.37 1.43
CA GLY A 123 -7.38 17.14 2.16
C GLY A 123 -7.31 18.59 1.71
N ASP A 124 -6.66 19.41 2.53
CA ASP A 124 -6.34 20.80 2.23
C ASP A 124 -5.10 20.87 1.36
N VAL A 125 -5.27 21.36 0.13
CA VAL A 125 -4.16 21.46 -0.86
C VAL A 125 -3.08 22.44 -0.42
N ALA A 126 -3.44 23.56 0.24
CA ALA A 126 -2.46 24.56 0.66
C ALA A 126 -1.59 24.01 1.80
N LYS A 127 -2.19 23.43 2.83
CA LYS A 127 -1.46 22.73 3.90
C LYS A 127 -0.62 21.58 3.35
N GLY A 128 -1.18 20.80 2.43
CA GLY A 128 -0.48 19.71 1.77
C GLY A 128 0.77 20.17 1.03
N LYS A 129 0.73 21.35 0.40
CA LYS A 129 1.90 21.99 -0.22
C LYS A 129 2.98 22.32 0.81
N ASP A 130 2.60 22.89 1.94
CA ASP A 130 3.55 23.26 2.99
C ASP A 130 4.21 22.01 3.60
N TYR A 131 3.43 20.96 3.89
CA TYR A 131 3.97 19.67 4.33
C TYR A 131 4.88 19.03 3.28
N TYR A 132 4.49 19.07 2.01
CA TYR A 132 5.31 18.54 0.93
C TYR A 132 6.65 19.27 0.81
N ASN A 133 6.64 20.59 0.86
CA ASN A 133 7.83 21.42 0.79
C ASN A 133 8.78 21.21 1.99
N THR A 134 8.24 20.79 3.14
CA THR A 134 9.04 20.53 4.34
C THR A 134 9.57 19.10 4.37
N LEU A 135 8.74 18.11 4.01
CA LEU A 135 9.02 16.70 4.28
C LEU A 135 9.42 15.89 3.05
N CYS A 136 9.05 16.34 1.85
CA CYS A 136 9.09 15.48 0.65
C CYS A 136 9.97 16.04 -0.47
N ILE A 137 10.06 17.38 -0.60
CA ILE A 137 10.63 18.07 -1.75
C ILE A 137 12.11 17.71 -2.01
N ASN A 138 12.89 17.50 -0.94
CA ASN A 138 14.32 17.19 -1.06
C ASN A 138 14.58 15.87 -1.81
N CYS A 139 13.69 14.90 -1.67
CA CYS A 139 13.81 13.61 -2.36
C CYS A 139 13.00 13.58 -3.67
N HIS A 140 11.84 14.23 -3.69
CA HIS A 140 10.89 14.11 -4.80
C HIS A 140 10.90 15.29 -5.78
N GLY A 141 11.65 16.35 -5.47
CA GLY A 141 11.69 17.58 -6.25
C GLY A 141 10.39 18.38 -6.20
N ALA A 142 10.44 19.67 -6.57
CA ALA A 142 9.28 20.55 -6.48
C ALA A 142 8.06 20.10 -7.32
N LYS A 143 8.29 19.30 -8.35
CA LYS A 143 7.24 18.78 -9.25
C LYS A 143 6.86 17.31 -8.98
N GLY A 144 7.43 16.66 -7.97
CA GLY A 144 7.19 15.25 -7.67
C GLY A 144 7.64 14.30 -8.79
N THR A 145 8.77 14.61 -9.44
CA THR A 145 9.28 13.89 -10.62
C THR A 145 10.56 13.10 -10.33
N LEU A 146 11.02 13.13 -9.10
CA LEU A 146 12.22 12.43 -8.65
C LEU A 146 11.88 11.35 -7.60
N PRO A 147 12.74 10.31 -7.50
CA PRO A 147 13.75 9.88 -8.47
C PRO A 147 13.14 9.44 -9.81
N LYS A 148 13.94 9.47 -10.89
CA LYS A 148 13.41 9.24 -12.27
C LYS A 148 12.91 7.82 -12.56
N ASP A 149 13.30 6.85 -11.77
CA ASP A 149 12.91 5.43 -11.89
C ASP A 149 11.56 5.11 -11.24
N MET A 150 10.91 6.11 -10.62
CA MET A 150 9.58 5.96 -10.04
C MET A 150 8.50 6.67 -10.88
N PRO A 151 7.22 6.27 -10.74
CA PRO A 151 6.11 6.99 -11.36
C PRO A 151 6.02 8.43 -10.83
N LEU A 152 5.63 9.38 -11.68
CA LEU A 152 5.33 10.75 -11.26
C LEU A 152 4.31 10.75 -10.12
N LEU A 153 4.58 11.49 -9.04
CA LEU A 153 3.70 11.51 -7.87
C LEU A 153 2.29 12.01 -8.22
N GLY A 154 2.18 13.05 -9.06
CA GLY A 154 0.89 13.56 -9.51
C GLY A 154 0.10 12.52 -10.30
N LYS A 155 0.76 11.74 -11.18
CA LYS A 155 0.13 10.66 -11.93
C LYS A 155 -0.34 9.54 -11.00
N LEU A 156 0.51 9.10 -10.08
CA LEU A 156 0.20 8.02 -9.16
C LEU A 156 -0.94 8.41 -8.22
N SER A 157 -0.88 9.59 -7.62
CA SER A 157 -1.89 10.09 -6.68
C SER A 157 -3.28 10.21 -7.31
N ASN A 158 -3.37 10.63 -8.57
CA ASN A 158 -4.65 10.69 -9.28
C ASN A 158 -5.16 9.30 -9.71
N LYS A 159 -4.26 8.39 -10.09
CA LYS A 159 -4.64 7.05 -10.55
C LYS A 159 -5.03 6.12 -9.40
N ASN A 160 -4.27 6.18 -8.31
CA ASN A 160 -4.37 5.27 -7.16
C ASN A 160 -4.07 6.00 -5.85
N PRO A 161 -4.97 6.87 -5.38
CA PRO A 161 -4.76 7.64 -4.15
C PRO A 161 -4.60 6.77 -2.90
N TRP A 162 -5.16 5.56 -2.89
CA TRP A 162 -4.99 4.58 -1.80
C TRP A 162 -3.54 4.09 -1.70
N GLU A 163 -2.90 3.80 -2.84
CA GLU A 163 -1.47 3.49 -2.89
C GLU A 163 -0.65 4.66 -2.37
N MET A 164 -0.97 5.87 -2.83
CA MET A 164 -0.26 7.07 -2.39
C MET A 164 -0.39 7.27 -0.88
N MET A 165 -1.61 7.18 -0.34
CA MET A 165 -1.84 7.28 1.11
C MET A 165 -1.06 6.21 1.89
N HIS A 166 -1.08 4.97 1.41
CA HIS A 166 -0.30 3.88 2.03
C HIS A 166 1.20 4.18 2.05
N LYS A 167 1.75 4.71 0.95
CA LYS A 167 3.17 5.05 0.82
C LYS A 167 3.58 6.21 1.74
N ILE A 168 2.78 7.26 1.81
CA ILE A 168 3.05 8.39 2.71
C ILE A 168 3.05 7.91 4.16
N LEU A 169 2.09 7.08 4.55
CA LEU A 169 1.98 6.56 5.91
C LEU A 169 3.12 5.60 6.29
N ASN A 170 3.57 4.75 5.38
CA ASN A 170 4.45 3.63 5.74
C ASN A 170 5.85 3.73 5.14
N GLY A 171 6.08 4.66 4.24
CA GLY A 171 7.30 4.72 3.43
C GLY A 171 7.35 3.65 2.33
N GLN A 172 8.46 3.63 1.60
CA GLN A 172 8.73 2.68 0.52
C GLN A 172 9.55 1.50 1.04
N PRO A 173 9.20 0.23 0.71
CA PRO A 173 9.97 -0.95 1.10
C PRO A 173 11.43 -0.89 0.64
N ALA A 174 12.35 -1.07 1.59
CA ALA A 174 13.80 -1.05 1.39
C ALA A 174 14.37 0.24 0.78
N GLU A 175 13.68 1.37 0.97
CA GLU A 175 14.14 2.69 0.56
C GLU A 175 14.16 3.65 1.77
N GLY A 176 14.93 4.73 1.66
CA GLY A 176 15.06 5.75 2.69
C GLY A 176 13.82 6.65 2.89
N MET A 177 12.71 6.35 2.22
CA MET A 177 11.46 7.12 2.38
C MET A 177 10.88 6.91 3.79
N PRO A 178 10.76 7.96 4.62
CA PRO A 178 10.16 7.85 5.94
C PRO A 178 8.64 7.65 5.84
N GLY A 179 8.05 7.00 6.85
CA GLY A 179 6.61 6.90 7.00
C GLY A 179 6.09 7.94 7.99
N LEU A 180 4.95 8.54 7.70
CA LEU A 180 4.36 9.60 8.51
C LEU A 180 3.32 9.10 9.53
N ARG A 181 3.39 7.82 9.95
CA ARG A 181 2.41 7.23 10.89
C ARG A 181 2.35 7.89 12.26
N ALA A 182 3.43 8.52 12.70
CA ALA A 182 3.47 9.24 13.97
C ALA A 182 2.72 10.57 13.94
N LEU A 183 2.36 11.06 12.74
CA LEU A 183 1.66 12.32 12.55
C LEU A 183 0.15 12.08 12.36
N PRO A 184 -0.69 13.10 12.62
CA PRO A 184 -2.12 13.03 12.34
C PRO A 184 -2.40 12.58 10.90
N LEU A 185 -3.36 11.67 10.70
CA LEU A 185 -3.71 11.12 9.39
C LEU A 185 -4.14 12.18 8.37
N GLN A 186 -4.70 13.31 8.85
CA GLN A 186 -5.09 14.42 8.01
C GLN A 186 -3.91 14.99 7.22
N ILE A 187 -2.71 15.03 7.79
CA ILE A 187 -1.49 15.47 7.09
C ILE A 187 -1.24 14.60 5.83
N THR A 188 -1.45 13.29 5.96
CA THR A 188 -1.34 12.39 4.80
C THR A 188 -2.38 12.67 3.73
N ALA A 189 -3.61 12.99 4.13
CA ALA A 189 -4.68 13.37 3.20
C ALA A 189 -4.38 14.70 2.51
N ASP A 190 -3.90 15.69 3.26
CA ASP A 190 -3.52 17.02 2.74
C ASP A 190 -2.38 16.89 1.71
N VAL A 191 -1.32 16.16 2.06
CA VAL A 191 -0.21 15.86 1.12
C VAL A 191 -0.73 15.14 -0.12
N ASN A 192 -1.58 14.13 0.02
CA ASN A 192 -2.15 13.40 -1.11
C ASN A 192 -3.00 14.31 -2.02
N ALA A 193 -3.78 15.23 -1.44
CA ALA A 193 -4.56 16.23 -2.18
C ALA A 193 -3.64 17.17 -2.97
N TYR A 194 -2.56 17.66 -2.37
CA TYR A 194 -1.56 18.47 -3.07
C TYR A 194 -0.89 17.69 -4.19
N LEU A 195 -0.47 16.43 -3.96
CA LEU A 195 0.14 15.60 -5.00
C LEU A 195 -0.77 15.42 -6.21
N GLN A 196 -2.08 15.43 -6.03
CA GLN A 196 -3.04 15.35 -7.16
C GLN A 196 -3.01 16.59 -8.06
N THR A 197 -2.44 17.71 -7.62
CA THR A 197 -2.25 18.93 -8.42
C THR A 197 -0.95 18.91 -9.23
N LEU A 198 0.01 18.05 -8.88
CA LEU A 198 1.32 17.97 -9.52
C LEU A 198 1.24 17.36 -10.95
N PRO A 199 2.29 17.53 -11.78
CA PRO A 199 2.35 17.01 -13.15
C PRO A 199 2.03 15.52 -13.26
N LYS A 200 1.26 15.16 -14.28
CA LYS A 200 0.81 13.78 -14.59
C LYS A 200 1.49 13.19 -15.83
N LYS A 201 2.16 14.05 -16.57
CA LYS A 201 2.91 13.74 -17.81
C LYS A 201 4.30 14.32 -17.71
#